data_37194716a84bb1e19e5519dbf7e290c0
#
_entry.id   37194716a84bb1e19e5519dbf7e290c0
#
_cell.length_a   1.000
_cell.length_b   1.000
_cell.length_c   1.000
_cell.angle_alpha   90.00
_cell.angle_beta   90.00
_cell.angle_gamma   90.00
#
_symmetry.space_group_name_H-M   'P 1'
#
loop_
_entity.id
_entity.type
_entity.pdbx_description
1 polymer ?
#
loop_
_entity_poly.entity_id
_entity_poly.type
_entity_poly.pdbx_seq_one_letter_code
_entity_poly.pdbx_strand_id
1 'polypeptide(L)'
;MNIYRLSFVSCLVMAMPCAMAVEFNLNVLDKSMRDRIDISLLKEKGVIAPGEYFVSVAVNNNKISNGQKINWQKKGDKTIPCINDSLVDKFGLKPDIRQSLPQIDRCIDFSSRPEMLFNFDQANQQLNISIPQA
;
A
#
# COMPACT_ATOMS: atom_id res chain seq x y z
N MET A 1 -1.97 36.18 -66.73
CA MET A 1 -2.72 35.82 -65.47
C MET A 1 -2.20 34.51 -64.97
N ASN A 2 -1.33 34.60 -64.04
CA ASN A 2 -0.73 33.37 -63.44
C ASN A 2 -1.45 33.02 -62.15
N ILE A 3 -2.19 31.95 -62.20
CA ILE A 3 -2.81 31.40 -61.03
C ILE A 3 -1.78 30.50 -60.40
N TYR A 4 -1.12 30.98 -59.39
CA TYR A 4 -0.25 30.14 -58.57
C TYR A 4 -1.10 29.31 -57.63
N ARG A 5 -1.25 28.06 -57.97
CA ARG A 5 -1.81 27.08 -57.03
C ARG A 5 -0.74 26.75 -56.01
N LEU A 6 -0.79 27.42 -54.89
CA LEU A 6 -0.07 26.95 -53.70
C LEU A 6 -0.75 25.72 -53.17
N SER A 7 -0.15 24.59 -53.47
CA SER A 7 -0.52 23.34 -52.84
C SER A 7 0.07 23.31 -51.42
N PHE A 8 -0.75 23.63 -50.44
CA PHE A 8 -0.39 23.39 -49.05
C PHE A 8 -0.45 21.92 -48.80
N VAL A 9 0.70 21.26 -48.85
CA VAL A 9 0.85 19.93 -48.29
C VAL A 9 0.86 20.06 -46.76
N SER A 10 -0.30 19.88 -46.18
CA SER A 10 -0.43 19.78 -44.73
C SER A 10 0.21 18.49 -44.31
N CYS A 11 1.46 18.54 -43.86
CA CYS A 11 2.09 17.42 -43.15
C CYS A 11 1.44 17.29 -41.81
N LEU A 12 0.45 16.41 -41.73
CA LEU A 12 -0.16 15.98 -40.46
C LEU A 12 0.84 15.07 -39.74
N VAL A 13 1.69 15.66 -38.93
CA VAL A 13 2.56 14.90 -38.03
C VAL A 13 1.67 14.35 -36.93
N MET A 14 1.26 13.12 -37.11
CA MET A 14 0.64 12.36 -36.01
C MET A 14 1.71 12.05 -34.97
N ALA A 15 1.77 12.88 -33.95
CA ALA A 15 2.51 12.55 -32.75
C ALA A 15 1.82 11.34 -32.09
N MET A 16 2.34 10.14 -32.33
CA MET A 16 1.92 8.98 -31.58
C MET A 16 2.40 9.11 -30.15
N PRO A 17 1.50 9.06 -29.15
CA PRO A 17 1.95 8.96 -27.76
C PRO A 17 2.66 7.61 -27.62
N CYS A 18 3.96 7.66 -27.37
CA CYS A 18 4.69 6.46 -26.93
C CYS A 18 4.15 6.08 -25.56
N ALA A 19 3.26 5.10 -25.51
CA ALA A 19 2.95 4.42 -24.29
C ALA A 19 4.21 3.66 -23.85
N MET A 20 4.97 4.25 -22.93
CA MET A 20 6.06 3.52 -22.29
C MET A 20 5.45 2.50 -21.34
N ALA A 21 5.31 1.27 -21.82
CA ALA A 21 5.18 0.14 -20.93
C ALA A 21 6.52 0.01 -20.21
N VAL A 22 6.55 0.34 -18.92
CA VAL A 22 7.71 0.07 -18.08
C VAL A 22 7.76 -1.44 -17.85
N GLU A 23 8.40 -2.14 -18.78
CA GLU A 23 8.80 -3.52 -18.51
C GLU A 23 9.90 -3.49 -17.46
N PHE A 24 9.58 -4.03 -16.29
CA PHE A 24 10.57 -4.19 -15.24
C PHE A 24 11.58 -5.26 -15.69
N ASN A 25 12.71 -4.81 -16.20
CA ASN A 25 13.75 -5.71 -16.68
C ASN A 25 14.50 -6.31 -15.50
N LEU A 26 14.09 -7.51 -15.09
CA LEU A 26 14.72 -8.27 -14.01
C LEU A 26 16.20 -8.63 -14.30
N ASN A 27 16.65 -8.47 -15.55
CA ASN A 27 18.05 -8.75 -15.91
C ASN A 27 19.04 -7.66 -15.45
N VAL A 28 18.51 -6.50 -15.05
CA VAL A 28 19.32 -5.40 -14.49
C VAL A 28 19.66 -5.62 -13.03
N LEU A 29 18.91 -6.48 -12.34
CA LEU A 29 19.21 -6.83 -10.95
C LEU A 29 20.39 -7.77 -10.88
N ASP A 30 21.39 -7.39 -10.11
CA ASP A 30 22.54 -8.24 -9.82
C ASP A 30 22.07 -9.58 -9.23
N LYS A 31 22.76 -10.66 -9.61
CA LYS A 31 22.39 -12.03 -9.22
C LYS A 31 22.29 -12.19 -7.70
N SER A 32 23.11 -11.47 -6.95
CA SER A 32 23.06 -11.45 -5.49
C SER A 32 21.80 -10.76 -4.93
N MET A 33 21.22 -9.84 -5.67
CA MET A 33 19.96 -9.19 -5.28
C MET A 33 18.75 -10.05 -5.62
N ARG A 34 18.82 -10.83 -6.71
CA ARG A 34 17.73 -11.75 -7.10
C ARG A 34 17.50 -12.82 -6.04
N ASP A 35 18.56 -13.33 -5.45
CA ASP A 35 18.49 -14.37 -4.42
C ASP A 35 17.94 -13.84 -3.09
N ARG A 36 17.97 -12.51 -2.89
CA ARG A 36 17.46 -11.85 -1.67
C ARG A 36 16.02 -11.37 -1.80
N ILE A 37 15.57 -11.14 -3.03
CA ILE A 37 14.20 -10.71 -3.32
C ILE A 37 13.43 -11.93 -3.79
N ASP A 38 12.51 -12.38 -2.97
CA ASP A 38 11.55 -13.39 -3.40
C ASP A 38 10.57 -12.74 -4.39
N ILE A 39 10.89 -12.88 -5.68
CA ILE A 39 10.11 -12.29 -6.78
C ILE A 39 8.71 -12.88 -6.83
N SER A 40 8.51 -14.08 -6.30
CA SER A 40 7.18 -14.68 -6.22
C SER A 40 6.25 -13.87 -5.32
N LEU A 41 6.78 -13.26 -4.26
CA LEU A 41 6.03 -12.39 -3.35
C LEU A 41 5.54 -11.10 -4.03
N LEU A 42 6.29 -10.59 -5.01
CA LEU A 42 5.90 -9.39 -5.76
C LEU A 42 4.83 -9.66 -6.82
N LYS A 43 4.66 -10.92 -7.21
CA LYS A 43 3.68 -11.33 -8.23
C LYS A 43 2.33 -11.73 -7.63
N GLU A 44 2.29 -12.09 -6.37
CA GLU A 44 1.04 -12.43 -5.69
C GLU A 44 0.29 -11.15 -5.31
N LYS A 45 -0.93 -11.00 -5.84
CA LYS A 45 -1.81 -9.91 -5.45
C LYS A 45 -2.17 -10.05 -3.97
N GLY A 46 -1.90 -9.01 -3.19
CA GLY A 46 -2.26 -8.94 -1.80
C GLY A 46 -1.14 -9.28 -0.82
N VAL A 47 0.05 -9.58 -1.32
CA VAL A 47 1.23 -9.73 -0.45
C VAL A 47 1.84 -8.36 -0.19
N ILE A 48 1.93 -8.02 1.08
CA ILE A 48 2.55 -6.78 1.55
C ILE A 48 3.99 -7.09 1.92
N ALA A 49 4.94 -6.39 1.28
CA ALA A 49 6.34 -6.51 1.65
C ALA A 49 6.58 -5.85 3.02
N PRO A 50 7.40 -6.44 3.91
CA PRO A 50 7.80 -5.77 5.13
C PRO A 50 8.48 -4.43 4.86
N GLY A 51 8.21 -3.44 5.69
CA GLY A 51 8.79 -2.11 5.55
C GLY A 51 7.89 -1.01 6.08
N GLU A 52 8.35 0.21 5.97
CA GLU A 52 7.63 1.40 6.41
C GLU A 52 6.84 2.01 5.26
N TYR A 53 5.55 2.25 5.50
CA TYR A 53 4.64 2.85 4.53
C TYR A 53 3.96 4.07 5.15
N PHE A 54 3.78 5.10 4.35
CA PHE A 54 3.00 6.28 4.71
C PHE A 54 1.57 6.09 4.21
N VAL A 55 0.63 5.93 5.13
CA VAL A 55 -0.74 5.52 4.81
C VAL A 55 -1.79 6.36 5.51
N SER A 56 -2.94 6.51 4.90
CA SER A 56 -4.14 6.95 5.59
C SER A 56 -4.76 5.77 6.34
N VAL A 57 -5.43 6.04 7.44
CA VAL A 57 -6.05 5.01 8.28
C VAL A 57 -7.54 5.30 8.43
N ALA A 58 -8.36 4.30 8.16
CA ALA A 58 -9.80 4.33 8.37
C ALA A 58 -10.23 3.18 9.28
N VAL A 59 -11.12 3.48 10.21
CA VAL A 59 -11.74 2.49 11.11
C VAL A 59 -13.24 2.48 10.85
N ASN A 60 -13.79 1.32 10.52
CA ASN A 60 -15.20 1.15 10.18
C ASN A 60 -15.67 2.20 9.15
N ASN A 61 -14.88 2.40 8.09
CA ASN A 61 -15.08 3.37 7.01
C ASN A 61 -14.96 4.85 7.42
N ASN A 62 -14.57 5.14 8.64
CA ASN A 62 -14.30 6.51 9.09
C ASN A 62 -12.79 6.79 9.10
N LYS A 63 -12.36 7.77 8.33
CA LYS A 63 -10.95 8.15 8.29
C LYS A 63 -10.54 8.80 9.62
N ILE A 64 -9.56 8.21 10.28
CA ILE A 64 -9.00 8.68 11.57
C ILE A 64 -7.64 9.33 11.42
N SER A 65 -6.94 9.09 10.32
CA SER A 65 -5.65 9.71 10.00
C SER A 65 -5.49 9.87 8.50
N ASN A 66 -5.05 11.05 8.05
CA ASN A 66 -4.81 11.35 6.64
C ASN A 66 -3.45 10.85 6.15
N GLY A 67 -2.53 10.63 7.04
CA GLY A 67 -1.22 10.14 6.71
C GLY A 67 -0.43 9.81 7.97
N GLN A 68 0.05 8.59 8.03
CA GLN A 68 0.83 8.09 9.15
C GLN A 68 1.82 7.04 8.66
N LYS A 69 3.02 7.06 9.22
CA LYS A 69 4.00 6.02 8.98
C LYS A 69 3.65 4.79 9.80
N ILE A 70 3.52 3.67 9.12
CA ILE A 70 3.27 2.38 9.73
C ILE A 70 4.31 1.40 9.22
N ASN A 71 4.93 0.68 10.14
CA ASN A 71 5.88 -0.36 9.80
C ASN A 71 5.17 -1.70 9.73
N TRP A 72 5.21 -2.35 8.56
CA TRP A 72 4.75 -3.72 8.39
C TRP A 72 5.86 -4.68 8.72
N GLN A 73 5.60 -5.60 9.60
CA GLN A 73 6.55 -6.58 10.09
C GLN A 73 6.11 -7.98 9.70
N LYS A 74 7.07 -8.82 9.34
CA LYS A 74 6.81 -10.22 9.07
C LYS A 74 6.67 -10.98 10.38
N LYS A 75 5.53 -11.66 10.56
CA LYS A 75 5.28 -12.61 11.64
C LYS A 75 4.86 -13.95 11.06
N GLY A 76 5.77 -14.94 11.12
CA GLY A 76 5.54 -16.22 10.46
C GLY A 76 5.33 -16.04 8.96
N ASP A 77 4.21 -16.52 8.44
CA ASP A 77 3.85 -16.39 7.01
C ASP A 77 3.10 -15.11 6.68
N LYS A 78 2.81 -14.28 7.68
CA LYS A 78 2.00 -13.07 7.51
C LYS A 78 2.83 -11.82 7.72
N THR A 79 2.48 -10.77 7.00
CA THR A 79 2.99 -9.41 7.22
C THR A 79 1.90 -8.59 7.87
N ILE A 80 2.16 -8.08 9.06
CA ILE A 80 1.19 -7.34 9.87
C ILE A 80 1.66 -5.92 10.14
N PRO A 81 0.73 -4.94 10.24
CA PRO A 81 1.09 -3.58 10.60
C PRO A 81 1.43 -3.48 12.09
N CYS A 82 2.46 -2.71 12.39
CA CYS A 82 2.79 -2.32 13.76
C CYS A 82 1.94 -1.10 14.14
N ILE A 83 0.94 -1.31 14.98
CA ILE A 83 0.06 -0.26 15.48
C ILE A 83 0.57 0.19 16.84
N ASN A 84 0.88 1.47 16.98
CA ASN A 84 1.33 2.04 18.24
C ASN A 84 0.16 2.51 19.12
N ASP A 85 0.47 2.83 20.37
CA ASP A 85 -0.53 3.29 21.34
C ASP A 85 -1.30 4.52 20.87
N SER A 86 -0.61 5.50 20.34
CA SER A 86 -1.24 6.75 19.89
C SER A 86 -2.23 6.56 18.75
N LEU A 87 -1.97 5.59 17.87
CA LEU A 87 -2.89 5.27 16.80
C LEU A 87 -4.09 4.47 17.30
N VAL A 88 -3.86 3.47 18.15
CA VAL A 88 -4.96 2.64 18.70
C VAL A 88 -5.92 3.45 19.56
N ASP A 89 -5.45 4.49 20.23
CA ASP A 89 -6.30 5.39 21.01
C ASP A 89 -7.33 6.13 20.14
N LYS A 90 -7.03 6.29 18.85
CA LYS A 90 -7.96 6.89 17.88
C LYS A 90 -9.02 5.91 17.35
N PHE A 91 -8.90 4.62 17.66
CA PHE A 91 -9.83 3.61 17.17
C PHE A 91 -11.21 3.67 17.84
N GLY A 92 -11.32 4.32 18.97
CA GLY A 92 -12.57 4.42 19.72
C GLY A 92 -12.96 3.12 20.42
N LEU A 93 -11.97 2.32 20.82
CA LEU A 93 -12.20 1.08 21.55
C LEU A 93 -12.77 1.35 22.95
N LYS A 94 -13.62 0.43 23.40
CA LYS A 94 -14.04 0.44 24.81
C LYS A 94 -12.82 0.29 25.74
N PRO A 95 -12.81 0.96 26.92
CA PRO A 95 -11.65 0.94 27.81
C PRO A 95 -11.21 -0.46 28.24
N ASP A 96 -12.14 -1.36 28.47
CA ASP A 96 -11.87 -2.74 28.84
C ASP A 96 -11.15 -3.50 27.70
N ILE A 97 -11.58 -3.31 26.48
CA ILE A 97 -10.95 -3.90 25.29
C ILE A 97 -9.57 -3.31 25.10
N ARG A 98 -9.44 -1.98 25.17
CA ARG A 98 -8.15 -1.31 25.02
C ARG A 98 -7.10 -1.79 26.02
N GLN A 99 -7.50 -1.96 27.27
CA GLN A 99 -6.63 -2.43 28.34
C GLN A 99 -6.25 -3.93 28.19
N SER A 100 -7.09 -4.70 27.53
CA SER A 100 -6.83 -6.13 27.30
C SER A 100 -5.82 -6.41 26.18
N LEU A 101 -5.47 -5.40 25.38
CA LEU A 101 -4.54 -5.56 24.27
C LEU A 101 -3.09 -5.46 24.75
N PRO A 102 -2.30 -6.54 24.66
CA PRO A 102 -0.91 -6.50 25.05
C PRO A 102 -0.07 -5.71 24.03
N GLN A 103 1.05 -5.23 24.48
CA GLN A 103 2.05 -4.57 23.65
C GLN A 103 3.30 -5.42 23.56
N ILE A 104 3.75 -5.70 22.34
CA ILE A 104 4.97 -6.43 22.05
C ILE A 104 5.85 -5.57 21.14
N ASP A 105 7.09 -5.29 21.55
CA ASP A 105 8.04 -4.47 20.77
C ASP A 105 7.48 -3.12 20.31
N ARG A 106 6.75 -2.44 21.20
CA ARG A 106 6.07 -1.15 20.96
C ARG A 106 4.91 -1.22 19.97
N CYS A 107 4.53 -2.42 19.55
CA CYS A 107 3.37 -2.66 18.69
C CYS A 107 2.27 -3.31 19.50
N ILE A 108 1.03 -2.88 19.29
CA ILE A 108 -0.12 -3.53 19.91
C ILE A 108 -0.34 -4.89 19.25
N ASP A 109 -0.48 -5.91 20.07
CA ASP A 109 -0.77 -7.28 19.61
C ASP A 109 -2.28 -7.51 19.56
N PHE A 110 -2.81 -7.71 18.34
CA PHE A 110 -4.22 -7.99 18.11
C PHE A 110 -4.52 -9.49 17.94
N SER A 111 -3.56 -10.36 18.20
CA SER A 111 -3.74 -11.81 18.01
C SER A 111 -4.85 -12.41 18.89
N SER A 112 -5.09 -11.81 20.07
CA SER A 112 -6.19 -12.17 20.96
C SER A 112 -7.56 -11.68 20.49
N ARG A 113 -7.61 -10.86 19.44
CA ARG A 113 -8.83 -10.26 18.90
C ARG A 113 -8.94 -10.53 17.39
N PRO A 114 -9.14 -11.79 16.98
CA PRO A 114 -9.18 -12.15 15.55
C PRO A 114 -10.37 -11.55 14.81
N GLU A 115 -11.39 -11.05 15.51
CA GLU A 115 -12.52 -10.33 14.96
C GLU A 115 -12.16 -8.94 14.41
N MET A 116 -11.03 -8.38 14.83
CA MET A 116 -10.50 -7.15 14.28
C MET A 116 -9.76 -7.45 12.99
N LEU A 117 -10.24 -6.90 11.88
CA LEU A 117 -9.70 -7.15 10.55
C LEU A 117 -8.90 -5.95 10.05
N PHE A 118 -7.73 -6.23 9.51
CA PHE A 118 -6.84 -5.23 8.94
C PHE A 118 -6.67 -5.51 7.45
N ASN A 119 -7.07 -4.57 6.63
CA ASN A 119 -6.95 -4.67 5.17
C ASN A 119 -6.16 -3.47 4.64
N PHE A 120 -5.05 -3.73 3.98
CA PHE A 120 -4.23 -2.71 3.36
C PHE A 120 -4.51 -2.60 1.87
N ASP A 121 -5.08 -1.49 1.47
CA ASP A 121 -5.25 -1.11 0.07
C ASP A 121 -3.97 -0.42 -0.41
N GLN A 122 -3.10 -1.17 -1.07
CA GLN A 122 -1.83 -0.66 -1.56
C GLN A 122 -1.99 0.40 -2.65
N ALA A 123 -3.00 0.26 -3.49
CA ALA A 123 -3.24 1.19 -4.60
C ALA A 123 -3.57 2.60 -4.10
N ASN A 124 -4.34 2.69 -3.02
CA ASN A 124 -4.74 3.95 -2.40
C ASN A 124 -3.93 4.32 -1.16
N GLN A 125 -2.93 3.51 -0.80
CA GLN A 125 -2.13 3.70 0.41
C GLN A 125 -3.02 3.92 1.65
N GLN A 126 -4.01 3.05 1.82
CA GLN A 126 -4.99 3.15 2.89
C GLN A 126 -5.07 1.84 3.69
N LEU A 127 -4.94 1.97 5.00
CA LEU A 127 -5.19 0.87 5.93
C LEU A 127 -6.64 0.96 6.42
N ASN A 128 -7.44 -0.05 6.08
CA ASN A 128 -8.82 -0.18 6.52
C ASN A 128 -8.90 -1.16 7.68
N ILE A 129 -9.43 -0.71 8.79
CA ILE A 129 -9.58 -1.51 10.00
C ILE A 129 -11.06 -1.70 10.27
N SER A 130 -11.46 -2.95 10.43
CA SER A 130 -12.83 -3.31 10.81
C SER A 130 -12.84 -3.78 12.25
N ILE A 131 -13.60 -3.09 13.09
CA ILE A 131 -13.76 -3.40 14.50
C ILE A 131 -15.23 -3.68 14.75
N PRO A 132 -15.58 -4.87 15.28
CA PRO A 132 -16.96 -5.15 15.63
C PRO A 132 -17.44 -4.17 16.71
N GLN A 133 -18.59 -3.58 16.47
CA GLN A 133 -19.28 -2.76 17.47
C GLN A 133 -20.10 -3.70 18.34
N ALA A 134 -19.66 -3.93 19.54
CA ALA A 134 -20.47 -4.66 20.53
C ALA A 134 -21.51 -3.73 21.16
#